data_cb216ac41b5cf689f165998bf7ac3e9f
#
_entry.id   cb216ac41b5cf689f165998bf7ac3e9f
#
_cell.length_a   1.000
_cell.length_b   1.000
_cell.length_c   1.000
_cell.angle_alpha   90.00
_cell.angle_beta   90.00
_cell.angle_gamma   90.00
#
_symmetry.space_group_name_H-M   'P 1'
#
loop_
_entity.id
_entity.type
_entity.pdbx_description
1 polymer ?
#
loop_
_entity_poly.entity_id
_entity_poly.type
_entity_poly.pdbx_seq_one_letter_code
_entity_poly.pdbx_strand_id
1 'polypeptide(L)'
;MSDICCNALAMATVPIQEWCEPYDWKTALKNGTIFPCLNLEFYKAEQINNPSSAPTGQESALHEISEIGFAINDLTLYLDTHPDCPKGLPLLKELLEKRLSLLADYAAKYQPLTQLSMITGTPETNVYGWAEGPAPWEGGNI
;
A
#
# COMPACT_ATOMS: atom_id res chain seq x y z
N MET A 1 -9.20 0.11 -28.76
CA MET A 1 -10.63 0.24 -28.39
C MET A 1 -11.34 -0.87 -29.13
N SER A 2 -11.53 -2.00 -28.49
CA SER A 2 -12.28 -3.12 -29.07
C SER A 2 -13.77 -2.81 -28.93
N ASP A 3 -14.49 -2.95 -30.02
CA ASP A 3 -15.93 -2.70 -30.14
C ASP A 3 -16.75 -3.55 -29.16
N ILE A 4 -17.03 -2.99 -28.01
CA ILE A 4 -17.96 -3.56 -27.00
C ILE A 4 -19.42 -3.37 -27.42
N CYS A 5 -19.66 -2.71 -28.58
CA CYS A 5 -20.99 -2.23 -28.94
C CYS A 5 -22.01 -3.29 -29.38
N CYS A 6 -21.67 -4.56 -29.58
CA CYS A 6 -22.59 -5.47 -30.26
C CYS A 6 -22.99 -6.76 -29.56
N ASN A 7 -22.56 -7.03 -28.33
CA ASN A 7 -22.63 -8.40 -27.82
C ASN A 7 -23.76 -8.74 -26.85
N ALA A 8 -24.53 -7.77 -26.31
CA ALA A 8 -25.67 -8.15 -25.50
C ALA A 8 -26.64 -6.98 -25.27
N LEU A 9 -27.76 -6.98 -25.96
CA LEU A 9 -28.91 -6.19 -25.56
C LEU A 9 -29.45 -6.73 -24.23
N ALA A 10 -29.48 -5.85 -23.20
CA ALA A 10 -30.00 -6.15 -21.86
C ALA A 10 -29.13 -7.05 -20.95
N MET A 11 -27.84 -7.22 -21.21
CA MET A 11 -26.89 -7.83 -20.25
C MET A 11 -25.94 -6.77 -19.69
N ALA A 12 -25.78 -6.75 -18.35
CA ALA A 12 -24.72 -5.96 -17.71
C ALA A 12 -23.38 -6.67 -17.92
N THR A 13 -22.55 -6.15 -18.81
CA THR A 13 -21.18 -6.62 -18.96
C THR A 13 -20.26 -5.76 -18.09
N VAL A 14 -19.59 -6.38 -17.14
CA VAL A 14 -18.53 -5.72 -16.38
C VAL A 14 -17.21 -6.04 -17.09
N PRO A 15 -16.43 -5.02 -17.51
CA PRO A 15 -15.13 -5.28 -18.12
C PRO A 15 -14.18 -5.89 -17.09
N ILE A 16 -13.42 -6.90 -17.52
CA ILE A 16 -12.36 -7.50 -16.69
C ILE A 16 -11.14 -6.60 -16.79
N GLN A 17 -10.52 -6.33 -15.65
CA GLN A 17 -9.27 -5.57 -15.58
C GLN A 17 -8.16 -6.32 -16.28
N GLU A 18 -7.43 -5.65 -17.17
CA GLU A 18 -6.21 -6.17 -17.77
C GLU A 18 -4.99 -5.72 -16.98
N TRP A 19 -3.90 -6.49 -17.05
CA TRP A 19 -2.64 -6.07 -16.44
C TRP A 19 -2.12 -4.81 -17.12
N CYS A 20 -1.81 -3.80 -16.33
CA CYS A 20 -1.02 -2.65 -16.75
C CYS A 20 0.16 -2.45 -15.78
N GLU A 21 1.27 -1.93 -16.27
CA GLU A 21 2.45 -1.70 -15.43
C GLU A 21 2.10 -0.71 -14.30
N PRO A 22 2.38 -1.06 -13.05
CA PRO A 22 1.98 -0.25 -11.90
C PRO A 22 2.74 1.08 -11.83
N TYR A 23 2.14 2.06 -11.15
CA TYR A 23 2.82 3.29 -10.73
C TYR A 23 3.93 3.00 -9.72
N ASP A 24 4.83 3.97 -9.51
CA ASP A 24 5.64 4.01 -8.30
C ASP A 24 4.76 4.15 -7.05
N TRP A 25 5.21 3.61 -5.94
CA TRP A 25 4.39 3.45 -4.73
C TRP A 25 3.89 4.78 -4.14
N LYS A 26 4.72 5.82 -4.24
CA LYS A 26 4.36 7.17 -3.79
C LYS A 26 3.25 7.80 -4.63
N THR A 27 3.30 7.62 -5.94
CA THR A 27 2.25 8.06 -6.87
C THR A 27 0.99 7.22 -6.70
N ALA A 28 1.14 5.90 -6.53
CA ALA A 28 0.05 4.97 -6.29
C ALA A 28 -0.80 5.37 -5.07
N LEU A 29 -0.15 5.65 -3.94
CA LEU A 29 -0.85 6.08 -2.72
C LEU A 29 -1.63 7.39 -2.92
N LYS A 30 -1.10 8.34 -3.68
CA LYS A 30 -1.78 9.60 -3.99
C LYS A 30 -2.98 9.43 -4.91
N ASN A 31 -2.87 8.52 -5.89
CA ASN A 31 -3.92 8.27 -6.88
C ASN A 31 -4.99 7.29 -6.37
N GLY A 32 -4.72 6.56 -5.28
CA GLY A 32 -5.62 5.58 -4.71
C GLY A 32 -5.66 4.26 -5.48
N THR A 33 -4.72 4.01 -6.39
CA THR A 33 -4.52 2.74 -7.09
C THR A 33 -3.10 2.59 -7.61
N ILE A 34 -2.57 1.35 -7.63
CA ILE A 34 -1.30 1.06 -8.28
C ILE A 34 -1.42 0.96 -9.80
N PHE A 35 -2.64 0.79 -10.33
CA PHE A 35 -2.89 0.55 -11.75
C PHE A 35 -3.29 1.82 -12.49
N PRO A 36 -2.45 2.34 -13.43
CA PRO A 36 -2.80 3.52 -14.23
C PRO A 36 -4.13 3.39 -14.99
N CYS A 37 -4.47 2.18 -15.42
CA CYS A 37 -5.69 1.89 -16.17
C CYS A 37 -6.97 2.05 -15.32
N LEU A 38 -6.88 2.06 -14.00
CA LEU A 38 -7.99 2.32 -13.07
C LEU A 38 -8.05 3.76 -12.58
N ASN A 39 -7.06 4.58 -12.90
CA ASN A 39 -7.04 5.99 -12.50
C ASN A 39 -7.98 6.80 -13.40
N LEU A 40 -9.24 6.90 -12.98
CA LEU A 40 -10.27 7.68 -13.66
C LEU A 40 -10.31 9.10 -13.11
N GLU A 41 -10.51 10.08 -13.99
CA GLU A 41 -10.70 11.46 -13.59
C GLU A 41 -11.94 11.62 -12.69
N PHE A 42 -11.73 12.16 -11.50
CA PHE A 42 -12.80 12.48 -10.57
C PHE A 42 -12.99 14.00 -10.50
N TYR A 43 -14.02 14.50 -11.13
CA TYR A 43 -14.27 15.94 -11.34
C TYR A 43 -14.44 16.77 -10.05
N LYS A 44 -14.60 16.16 -8.90
CA LYS A 44 -14.78 16.84 -7.61
C LYS A 44 -13.65 16.56 -6.61
N ALA A 45 -12.58 15.91 -7.03
CA ALA A 45 -11.40 15.75 -6.18
C ALA A 45 -10.68 17.10 -6.10
N GLU A 46 -11.00 17.90 -5.09
CA GLU A 46 -10.13 19.00 -4.71
C GLU A 46 -8.80 18.40 -4.24
N GLN A 47 -7.73 18.77 -4.92
CA GLN A 47 -6.39 18.47 -4.43
C GLN A 47 -6.21 19.26 -3.14
N ILE A 48 -6.39 18.62 -2.01
CA ILE A 48 -6.07 19.18 -0.70
C ILE A 48 -4.53 19.23 -0.65
N ASN A 49 -3.99 20.32 -1.13
CA ASN A 49 -2.60 20.67 -0.91
C ASN A 49 -2.48 21.15 0.56
N ASN A 50 -2.41 20.20 1.47
CA ASN A 50 -1.93 20.52 2.81
C ASN A 50 -0.42 20.77 2.72
N PRO A 51 0.08 21.96 2.99
CA PRO A 51 1.49 22.18 3.18
C PRO A 51 1.91 21.50 4.48
N SER A 52 2.24 20.21 4.36
CA SER A 52 2.84 19.47 5.46
C SER A 52 4.21 20.06 5.75
N SER A 53 4.48 20.37 7.00
CA SER A 53 5.84 20.54 7.51
C SER A 53 6.71 19.39 7.00
N ALA A 54 7.99 19.65 6.72
CA ALA A 54 8.89 18.60 6.27
C ALA A 54 8.80 17.38 7.22
N PRO A 55 8.52 16.17 6.70
CA PRO A 55 8.29 15.01 7.54
C PRO A 55 9.53 14.71 8.40
N THR A 56 9.32 14.37 9.66
CA THR A 56 10.39 13.84 10.53
C THR A 56 10.92 12.53 9.95
N GLY A 57 12.09 12.11 10.37
CA GLY A 57 12.64 10.82 9.93
C GLY A 57 11.72 9.62 10.24
N GLN A 58 10.99 9.68 11.35
CA GLN A 58 10.01 8.69 11.76
C GLN A 58 8.77 8.71 10.85
N GLU A 59 8.20 9.90 10.60
CA GLU A 59 7.07 10.07 9.69
C GLU A 59 7.40 9.62 8.26
N SER A 60 8.61 9.93 7.80
CA SER A 60 9.07 9.48 6.47
C SER A 60 9.14 7.97 6.38
N ALA A 61 9.64 7.29 7.41
CA ALA A 61 9.70 5.82 7.46
C ALA A 61 8.29 5.19 7.52
N LEU A 62 7.37 5.76 8.32
CA LEU A 62 5.97 5.32 8.37
C LEU A 62 5.26 5.53 7.02
N HIS A 63 5.56 6.63 6.35
CA HIS A 63 4.98 6.92 5.04
C HIS A 63 5.43 5.87 4.01
N GLU A 64 6.71 5.50 3.99
CA GLU A 64 7.21 4.45 3.10
C GLU A 64 6.58 3.08 3.39
N ILE A 65 6.43 2.71 4.67
CA ILE A 65 5.73 1.48 5.07
C ILE A 65 4.27 1.50 4.58
N SER A 66 3.61 2.66 4.66
CA SER A 66 2.23 2.84 4.21
C SER A 66 2.09 2.74 2.70
N GLU A 67 3.01 3.33 1.94
CA GLU A 67 3.05 3.25 0.47
C GLU A 67 3.15 1.79 0.00
N ILE A 68 4.07 1.03 0.58
CA ILE A 68 4.24 -0.40 0.25
C ILE A 68 3.04 -1.23 0.74
N GLY A 69 2.51 -0.93 1.93
CA GLY A 69 1.32 -1.59 2.46
C GLY A 69 0.09 -1.41 1.55
N PHE A 70 -0.10 -0.20 1.05
CA PHE A 70 -1.16 0.12 0.08
C PHE A 70 -0.99 -0.68 -1.22
N ALA A 71 0.23 -0.70 -1.78
CA ALA A 71 0.51 -1.43 -3.01
C ALA A 71 0.28 -2.94 -2.87
N ILE A 72 0.63 -3.54 -1.72
CA ILE A 72 0.36 -4.95 -1.42
C ILE A 72 -1.14 -5.22 -1.41
N ASN A 73 -1.94 -4.37 -0.77
CA ASN A 73 -3.38 -4.55 -0.69
C ASN A 73 -4.04 -4.47 -2.07
N ASP A 74 -3.69 -3.46 -2.88
CA ASP A 74 -4.28 -3.29 -4.21
C ASP A 74 -3.88 -4.43 -5.16
N LEU A 75 -2.62 -4.88 -5.10
CA LEU A 75 -2.16 -6.03 -5.87
C LEU A 75 -2.80 -7.34 -5.41
N THR A 76 -3.09 -7.50 -4.12
CA THR A 76 -3.80 -8.68 -3.59
C THR A 76 -5.21 -8.73 -4.15
N LEU A 77 -5.94 -7.61 -4.14
CA LEU A 77 -7.28 -7.52 -4.73
C LEU A 77 -7.27 -7.86 -6.24
N TYR A 78 -6.25 -7.42 -6.96
CA TYR A 78 -6.07 -7.82 -8.36
C TYR A 78 -5.87 -9.33 -8.51
N LEU A 79 -4.99 -9.93 -7.69
CA LEU A 79 -4.67 -11.36 -7.76
C LEU A 79 -5.83 -12.26 -7.32
N ASP A 80 -6.74 -11.79 -6.48
CA ASP A 80 -7.96 -12.54 -6.12
C ASP A 80 -8.82 -12.86 -7.34
N THR A 81 -8.78 -12.00 -8.34
CA THR A 81 -9.51 -12.18 -9.61
C THR A 81 -8.63 -12.68 -10.75
N HIS A 82 -7.30 -12.61 -10.62
CA HIS A 82 -6.31 -12.98 -11.63
C HIS A 82 -5.20 -13.87 -11.05
N PRO A 83 -5.53 -15.04 -10.47
CA PRO A 83 -4.57 -15.87 -9.74
C PRO A 83 -3.41 -16.39 -10.62
N ASP A 84 -3.64 -16.52 -11.92
CA ASP A 84 -2.65 -17.04 -12.88
C ASP A 84 -1.81 -15.94 -13.54
N CYS A 85 -1.89 -14.69 -13.04
CA CYS A 85 -1.11 -13.58 -13.61
C CYS A 85 0.40 -13.81 -13.41
N PRO A 86 1.20 -13.95 -14.48
CA PRO A 86 2.61 -14.29 -14.36
C PRO A 86 3.45 -13.14 -13.76
N LYS A 87 2.98 -11.92 -13.81
CA LYS A 87 3.66 -10.73 -13.28
C LYS A 87 3.24 -10.41 -11.85
N GLY A 88 1.99 -10.66 -11.49
CA GLY A 88 1.42 -10.23 -10.22
C GLY A 88 2.04 -10.94 -9.03
N LEU A 89 2.14 -12.26 -9.04
CA LEU A 89 2.69 -13.03 -7.92
C LEU A 89 4.17 -12.74 -7.62
N PRO A 90 5.07 -12.64 -8.62
CA PRO A 90 6.45 -12.24 -8.36
C PRO A 90 6.55 -10.85 -7.74
N LEU A 91 5.79 -9.88 -8.24
CA LEU A 91 5.75 -8.52 -7.71
C LEU A 91 5.23 -8.49 -6.27
N LEU A 92 4.17 -9.28 -5.96
CA LEU A 92 3.66 -9.37 -4.60
C LEU A 92 4.72 -9.88 -3.61
N LYS A 93 5.50 -10.90 -4.00
CA LYS A 93 6.58 -11.44 -3.16
C LYS A 93 7.64 -10.39 -2.89
N GLU A 94 8.08 -9.67 -3.92
CA GLU A 94 9.05 -8.58 -3.79
C GLU A 94 8.57 -7.49 -2.81
N LEU A 95 7.30 -7.07 -2.93
CA LEU A 95 6.71 -6.07 -2.05
C LEU A 95 6.59 -6.55 -0.61
N LEU A 96 6.24 -7.82 -0.39
CA LEU A 96 6.17 -8.42 0.94
C LEU A 96 7.55 -8.47 1.61
N GLU A 97 8.60 -8.86 0.87
CA GLU A 97 9.98 -8.87 1.36
C GLU A 97 10.43 -7.44 1.72
N LYS A 98 10.15 -6.47 0.84
CA LYS A 98 10.47 -5.07 1.10
C LYS A 98 9.75 -4.54 2.33
N ARG A 99 8.46 -4.82 2.48
CA ARG A 99 7.70 -4.43 3.67
C ARG A 99 8.26 -5.04 4.95
N LEU A 100 8.65 -6.31 4.90
CA LEU A 100 9.26 -6.98 6.06
C LEU A 100 10.55 -6.30 6.49
N SER A 101 11.42 -5.93 5.54
CA SER A 101 12.65 -5.18 5.82
C SER A 101 12.36 -3.81 6.44
N LEU A 102 11.42 -3.04 5.87
CA LEU A 102 11.05 -1.72 6.39
C LEU A 102 10.48 -1.79 7.82
N LEU A 103 9.66 -2.80 8.11
CA LEU A 103 9.12 -3.01 9.46
C LEU A 103 10.21 -3.37 10.47
N ALA A 104 11.20 -4.18 10.06
CA ALA A 104 12.35 -4.52 10.90
C ALA A 104 13.23 -3.30 11.17
N ASP A 105 13.53 -2.51 10.14
CA ASP A 105 14.32 -1.28 10.27
C ASP A 105 13.62 -0.24 11.15
N TYR A 106 12.30 -0.12 11.01
CA TYR A 106 11.52 0.78 11.84
C TYR A 106 11.51 0.31 13.30
N ALA A 107 11.28 -0.97 13.54
CA ALA A 107 11.29 -1.54 14.90
C ALA A 107 12.65 -1.39 15.60
N ALA A 108 13.75 -1.50 14.85
CA ALA A 108 15.11 -1.32 15.38
C ALA A 108 15.42 0.15 15.75
N LYS A 109 14.81 1.12 15.07
CA LYS A 109 15.07 2.57 15.27
C LYS A 109 14.10 3.24 16.24
N TYR A 110 12.87 2.77 16.27
CA TYR A 110 11.76 3.44 16.98
C TYR A 110 11.02 2.45 17.88
N GLN A 111 10.00 1.78 17.35
CA GLN A 111 9.17 0.85 18.09
C GLN A 111 8.56 -0.20 17.15
N PRO A 112 8.23 -1.41 17.63
CA PRO A 112 7.59 -2.42 16.81
C PRO A 112 6.15 -2.02 16.43
N LEU A 113 5.82 -2.02 15.14
CA LEU A 113 4.47 -1.73 14.63
C LEU A 113 3.58 -2.97 14.54
N THR A 114 4.17 -4.15 14.56
CA THR A 114 3.46 -5.43 14.51
C THR A 114 4.04 -6.39 15.54
N GLN A 115 3.26 -7.38 15.96
CA GLN A 115 3.74 -8.43 16.86
C GLN A 115 4.95 -9.18 16.27
N LEU A 116 4.94 -9.39 14.95
CA LEU A 116 6.06 -10.05 14.26
C LEU A 116 7.33 -9.20 14.30
N SER A 117 7.23 -7.89 14.19
CA SER A 117 8.38 -7.00 14.25
C SER A 117 9.04 -6.93 15.65
N MET A 118 8.34 -7.36 16.69
CA MET A 118 8.97 -7.56 18.00
C MET A 118 10.06 -8.64 18.00
N ILE A 119 9.93 -9.63 17.11
CA ILE A 119 10.91 -10.72 16.99
C ILE A 119 12.04 -10.33 16.04
N THR A 120 11.70 -9.65 14.94
CA THR A 120 12.62 -9.39 13.82
C THR A 120 13.42 -8.11 13.96
N GLY A 121 12.92 -7.11 14.69
CA GLY A 121 13.49 -5.77 14.72
C GLY A 121 14.15 -5.35 16.04
N THR A 122 13.88 -6.03 17.14
CA THR A 122 14.47 -5.66 18.44
C THR A 122 15.63 -6.57 18.81
N PRO A 123 16.83 -6.00 19.03
CA PRO A 123 17.87 -6.76 19.73
C PRO A 123 17.36 -7.08 21.13
N GLU A 124 17.58 -8.31 21.58
CA GLU A 124 17.39 -8.89 22.92
C GLU A 124 16.97 -7.93 24.05
N THR A 125 15.82 -7.27 23.92
CA THR A 125 15.25 -6.49 25.01
C THR A 125 14.28 -7.37 25.77
N ASN A 126 14.55 -7.64 27.03
CA ASN A 126 13.64 -8.30 27.96
C ASN A 126 12.42 -7.41 28.33
N VAL A 127 12.17 -6.34 27.59
CA VAL A 127 11.12 -5.36 27.86
C VAL A 127 10.06 -5.47 26.77
N TYR A 128 8.81 -5.55 27.18
CA TYR A 128 7.65 -5.55 26.28
C TYR A 128 7.41 -4.12 25.75
N GLY A 129 8.10 -3.74 24.65
CA GLY A 129 8.05 -2.38 24.08
C GLY A 129 6.80 -2.06 23.26
N TRP A 130 5.89 -3.03 23.07
CA TRP A 130 4.64 -2.81 22.31
C TRP A 130 3.73 -1.73 22.91
N ALA A 131 3.75 -1.59 24.23
CA ALA A 131 2.89 -0.64 24.95
C ALA A 131 3.49 0.77 25.08
N GLU A 132 4.71 0.98 24.61
CA GLU A 132 5.41 2.28 24.73
C GLU A 132 5.06 3.28 23.62
N GLY A 133 4.32 2.83 22.60
CA GLY A 133 3.85 3.69 21.52
C GLY A 133 2.64 4.56 21.91
N PRO A 134 2.32 5.57 21.10
CA PRO A 134 1.12 6.38 21.32
C PRO A 134 -0.13 5.49 21.25
N ALA A 135 -1.10 5.77 22.12
CA ALA A 135 -2.36 5.04 22.10
C ALA A 135 -3.08 5.23 20.74
N PRO A 136 -3.78 4.22 20.20
CA PRO A 136 -4.40 4.30 18.87
C PRO A 136 -5.37 5.49 18.69
N TRP A 137 -5.93 6.01 19.79
CA TRP A 137 -6.85 7.15 19.79
C TRP A 137 -6.16 8.50 19.91
N GLU A 138 -4.88 8.56 20.23
CA GLU A 138 -4.08 9.79 20.27
C GLU A 138 -3.66 10.23 18.86
N GLY A 139 -4.10 9.50 17.85
CA GLY A 139 -3.74 9.55 16.45
C GLY A 139 -3.31 10.92 15.92
N GLY A 140 -2.16 10.94 15.27
CA GLY A 140 -1.76 12.01 14.39
C GLY A 140 -0.58 12.87 14.82
N ASN A 141 0.05 12.61 15.92
CA ASN A 141 1.35 13.20 16.29
C ASN A 141 2.48 12.15 16.24
N ILE A 142 2.48 11.39 15.15
CA ILE A 142 3.62 10.53 14.81
C ILE A 142 4.50 11.30 13.84
#